data_b4e06711bb9bf58651288920afa3c4f1
#
_entry.id   b4e06711bb9bf58651288920afa3c4f1
#
_cell.length_a   1.000
_cell.length_b   1.000
_cell.length_c   1.000
_cell.angle_alpha   90.00
_cell.angle_beta   90.00
_cell.angle_gamma   90.00
#
_symmetry.space_group_name_H-M   'P 1'
#
loop_
_entity.id
_entity.type
_entity.pdbx_description
1 polymer ?
#
loop_
_entity_poly.entity_id
_entity_poly.type
_entity_poly.pdbx_seq_one_letter_code
_entity_poly.pdbx_strand_id
1 'polypeptide(L)'
;MAVFGFAFFFSCSDQVDNPAEPVSDANVYVSQDEAIEIAKRFIKNNGPESAVTRAASGGNLKVVLTDIKAGTRAEANAHPSYYVINLDSTAYVVVSGSKVTYPVLGFSFDNPFITTSIPDGVQYMFDNYTVEVKDANTKIKPSTAIEDLRNAYLESTPTRAEAIVGPLLGRIKWNQQPYYNTYCPRGTPVGCVATATSQIMRLYKYPKRGTGSHSYSSSYGTLSFNYDYNIDWDAMPESVLRQRNDEVARFCYGVAVALDMGFSPSGSGTWQQYVPAALKKYYKYPSNVQSAERSSYSYNQWIALVKRELDAGRPVQYCGGGTGGAHSFVCDGYTSNNYFHFNWGWGGMSDGYFQLHALNPGSLGTGGGSGGGFNNYQSIVINFAPPGGVEPNPDPKPQPDPKPNPEPDDHSDYGKAWGQRCATTYIKNVQIGNEGNVTGSSGTGYAHYSQDPILLYPGSTYYLTLTPGFTGTTYTEYWTAWIDYNGDKVFDDDEMIAKGTTYGNTSLKKSFRVPTNATNEKIRMRVCMSWGSYAKSVGSFTSGEVEDYDIYISNKEYPKPNPKPDPKPDPNPGPTEYCKSAATSPCTAYIRFVELGGMNNYSTCNSAGYSNLYHTYL
;
A
#
# COMPACT_ATOMS: atom_id res chain seq x y z
N MET A 1 -70.21 -18.26 48.73
CA MET A 1 -69.96 -18.05 47.30
C MET A 1 -68.61 -17.38 47.21
N ALA A 2 -67.58 -18.17 47.03
CA ALA A 2 -66.17 -17.70 46.91
C ALA A 2 -65.80 -17.73 45.46
N VAL A 3 -65.32 -16.61 44.93
CA VAL A 3 -64.79 -16.50 43.58
C VAL A 3 -63.28 -16.53 43.68
N PHE A 4 -62.66 -17.58 43.16
CA PHE A 4 -61.19 -17.71 42.99
C PHE A 4 -60.80 -16.99 41.71
N GLY A 5 -59.95 -15.94 41.81
CA GLY A 5 -59.29 -15.32 40.72
C GLY A 5 -57.91 -15.98 40.49
N PHE A 6 -57.69 -16.57 39.33
CA PHE A 6 -56.37 -17.05 38.86
C PHE A 6 -55.62 -15.86 38.27
N ALA A 7 -54.49 -15.48 38.88
CA ALA A 7 -53.51 -14.58 38.30
C ALA A 7 -52.52 -15.39 37.52
N PHE A 8 -52.44 -15.16 36.18
CA PHE A 8 -51.35 -15.67 35.33
C PHE A 8 -50.17 -14.71 35.44
N PHE A 9 -49.09 -15.18 36.03
CA PHE A 9 -47.78 -14.53 35.90
C PHE A 9 -47.16 -14.92 34.59
N PHE A 10 -47.02 -13.99 33.63
CA PHE A 10 -46.13 -14.14 32.51
C PHE A 10 -44.72 -13.77 32.98
N SER A 11 -43.85 -14.75 33.09
CA SER A 11 -42.41 -14.55 33.21
C SER A 11 -41.88 -14.17 31.85
N CYS A 12 -41.53 -12.89 31.63
CA CYS A 12 -40.62 -12.48 30.60
C CYS A 12 -39.22 -12.95 31.04
N SER A 13 -38.70 -13.98 30.41
CA SER A 13 -37.26 -14.26 30.44
C SER A 13 -36.60 -13.31 29.46
N ASP A 14 -36.02 -12.23 29.96
CA ASP A 14 -35.05 -11.45 29.23
C ASP A 14 -33.86 -12.39 28.96
N GLN A 15 -33.77 -12.90 27.73
CA GLN A 15 -32.48 -13.42 27.24
C GLN A 15 -31.57 -12.21 27.09
N VAL A 16 -30.74 -12.00 28.09
CA VAL A 16 -29.56 -11.16 27.99
C VAL A 16 -28.70 -11.83 26.90
N ASP A 17 -28.57 -11.17 25.75
CA ASP A 17 -27.55 -11.52 24.77
C ASP A 17 -26.22 -11.56 25.51
N ASN A 18 -25.67 -12.75 25.66
CA ASN A 18 -24.34 -12.91 26.18
C ASN A 18 -23.41 -12.14 25.23
N PRO A 19 -22.66 -11.16 25.72
CA PRO A 19 -21.59 -10.57 24.91
C PRO A 19 -20.69 -11.70 24.48
N ALA A 20 -20.34 -11.73 23.21
CA ALA A 20 -19.44 -12.72 22.64
C ALA A 20 -18.25 -12.91 23.60
N GLU A 21 -18.00 -14.17 24.02
CA GLU A 21 -16.89 -14.46 24.91
C GLU A 21 -15.62 -13.79 24.38
N PRO A 22 -14.88 -13.04 25.20
CA PRO A 22 -13.62 -12.47 24.78
C PRO A 22 -12.74 -13.63 24.29
N VAL A 23 -12.19 -13.49 23.08
CA VAL A 23 -11.21 -14.40 22.52
C VAL A 23 -10.16 -14.57 23.61
N SER A 24 -9.90 -15.81 24.06
CA SER A 24 -8.97 -16.08 25.16
C SER A 24 -7.61 -15.45 24.81
N ASP A 25 -7.23 -14.44 25.56
CA ASP A 25 -6.11 -13.51 25.28
C ASP A 25 -4.76 -14.20 25.00
N ALA A 26 -4.55 -15.42 25.41
CA ALA A 26 -3.26 -16.10 25.36
C ALA A 26 -2.82 -16.55 23.95
N ASN A 27 -3.72 -16.60 22.95
CA ASN A 27 -3.40 -17.24 21.67
C ASN A 27 -3.07 -16.28 20.52
N VAL A 28 -3.30 -14.98 20.69
CA VAL A 28 -3.08 -13.99 19.59
C VAL A 28 -1.76 -13.23 19.71
N TYR A 29 -1.07 -13.32 20.84
CA TYR A 29 0.17 -12.58 21.09
C TYR A 29 1.41 -13.39 20.74
N VAL A 30 2.44 -12.70 20.27
CA VAL A 30 3.79 -13.23 20.03
C VAL A 30 4.66 -12.91 21.24
N SER A 31 5.29 -13.94 21.81
CA SER A 31 6.27 -13.75 22.87
C SER A 31 7.60 -13.22 22.33
N GLN A 32 8.46 -12.69 23.21
CA GLN A 32 9.79 -12.22 22.82
C GLN A 32 10.65 -13.34 22.21
N ASP A 33 10.62 -14.54 22.78
CA ASP A 33 11.39 -15.67 22.27
C ASP A 33 10.89 -16.12 20.89
N GLU A 34 9.56 -16.15 20.70
CA GLU A 34 8.94 -16.43 19.40
C GLU A 34 9.31 -15.36 18.36
N ALA A 35 9.34 -14.07 18.76
CA ALA A 35 9.75 -12.99 17.88
C ALA A 35 11.22 -13.11 17.45
N ILE A 36 12.11 -13.47 18.34
CA ILE A 36 13.53 -13.72 18.05
C ILE A 36 13.66 -14.89 17.06
N GLU A 37 12.91 -15.97 17.25
CA GLU A 37 12.94 -17.12 16.35
C GLU A 37 12.40 -16.77 14.95
N ILE A 38 11.33 -15.96 14.85
CA ILE A 38 10.82 -15.43 13.59
C ILE A 38 11.91 -14.61 12.89
N ALA A 39 12.55 -13.68 13.61
CA ALA A 39 13.62 -12.86 13.06
C ALA A 39 14.80 -13.70 12.54
N LYS A 40 15.23 -14.69 13.32
CA LYS A 40 16.32 -15.60 12.96
C LYS A 40 16.02 -16.37 11.67
N ARG A 41 14.82 -16.91 11.56
CA ARG A 41 14.38 -17.64 10.35
C ARG A 41 14.20 -16.71 9.16
N PHE A 42 13.65 -15.51 9.38
CA PHE A 42 13.54 -14.50 8.33
C PHE A 42 14.93 -14.13 7.77
N ILE A 43 15.92 -13.88 8.63
CA ILE A 43 17.30 -13.60 8.21
C ILE A 43 17.88 -14.77 7.41
N LYS A 44 17.69 -16.00 7.91
CA LYS A 44 18.16 -17.21 7.23
C LYS A 44 17.60 -17.33 5.79
N ASN A 45 16.33 -16.98 5.62
CA ASN A 45 15.62 -17.18 4.36
C ASN A 45 15.77 -16.00 3.40
N ASN A 46 15.98 -14.77 3.90
CA ASN A 46 15.94 -13.55 3.10
C ASN A 46 17.24 -12.74 3.14
N GLY A 47 18.10 -12.99 4.13
CA GLY A 47 19.33 -12.24 4.32
C GLY A 47 20.41 -12.56 3.30
N PRO A 48 21.35 -11.61 3.07
CA PRO A 48 22.57 -11.89 2.32
C PRO A 48 23.41 -12.96 3.06
N GLU A 49 24.29 -13.64 2.35
CA GLU A 49 25.11 -14.73 2.89
C GLU A 49 25.87 -14.34 4.18
N SER A 50 26.36 -13.10 4.24
CA SER A 50 27.03 -12.53 5.40
C SER A 50 26.15 -12.47 6.65
N ALA A 51 24.87 -12.06 6.51
CA ALA A 51 23.92 -12.02 7.62
C ALA A 51 23.48 -13.44 8.03
N VAL A 52 23.23 -14.31 7.05
CA VAL A 52 22.88 -15.72 7.27
C VAL A 52 23.98 -16.45 8.03
N THR A 53 25.23 -16.35 7.58
CA THR A 53 26.39 -16.97 8.23
C THR A 53 26.55 -16.43 9.66
N ARG A 54 26.41 -15.13 9.86
CA ARG A 54 26.51 -14.50 11.18
C ARG A 54 25.42 -14.96 12.13
N ALA A 55 24.17 -15.00 11.68
CA ALA A 55 23.06 -15.50 12.49
C ALA A 55 23.23 -17.00 12.85
N ALA A 56 23.81 -17.81 11.95
CA ALA A 56 24.08 -19.24 12.19
C ALA A 56 25.28 -19.49 13.12
N SER A 57 26.31 -18.62 13.07
CA SER A 57 27.53 -18.75 13.87
C SER A 57 27.45 -18.16 15.28
N GLY A 58 26.23 -17.86 15.76
CA GLY A 58 25.99 -17.35 17.12
C GLY A 58 25.98 -15.83 17.24
N GLY A 59 25.73 -15.11 16.12
CA GLY A 59 25.45 -13.67 16.13
C GLY A 59 24.31 -13.33 17.10
N ASN A 60 24.47 -12.28 17.88
CA ASN A 60 23.55 -11.92 18.96
C ASN A 60 22.30 -11.21 18.39
N LEU A 61 21.16 -11.91 18.41
CA LEU A 61 19.85 -11.34 18.12
C LEU A 61 19.29 -10.74 19.41
N LYS A 62 19.15 -9.42 19.45
CA LYS A 62 18.72 -8.69 20.65
C LYS A 62 17.52 -7.80 20.33
N VAL A 63 16.46 -7.89 21.12
CA VAL A 63 15.37 -6.93 21.12
C VAL A 63 15.92 -5.58 21.63
N VAL A 64 15.79 -4.54 20.80
CA VAL A 64 16.31 -3.19 21.09
C VAL A 64 15.19 -2.17 21.28
N LEU A 65 13.97 -2.45 20.78
CA LEU A 65 12.82 -1.55 20.89
C LEU A 65 11.51 -2.35 20.90
N THR A 66 10.55 -1.90 21.69
CA THR A 66 9.12 -2.26 21.64
C THR A 66 8.28 -1.02 21.91
N ASP A 67 6.97 -1.07 21.70
CA ASP A 67 6.06 0.03 22.07
C ASP A 67 5.73 0.07 23.58
N ILE A 68 6.20 -0.91 24.37
CA ILE A 68 6.03 -0.96 25.82
C ILE A 68 7.28 -0.38 26.49
N LYS A 69 7.07 0.64 27.31
CA LYS A 69 8.15 1.20 28.16
C LYS A 69 8.23 0.37 29.43
N ALA A 70 9.39 -0.22 29.71
CA ALA A 70 9.60 -0.97 30.95
C ALA A 70 9.49 -0.04 32.18
N GLY A 71 8.66 -0.36 33.16
CA GLY A 71 8.69 0.31 34.46
C GLY A 71 7.42 0.42 35.28
N THR A 72 6.25 0.03 34.81
CA THR A 72 5.02 0.08 35.64
C THR A 72 4.40 -1.31 35.84
N ARG A 73 3.73 -1.51 37.00
CA ARG A 73 3.08 -2.79 37.36
C ARG A 73 1.92 -3.15 36.38
N ALA A 74 1.36 -2.18 35.69
CA ALA A 74 0.36 -2.37 34.63
C ALA A 74 0.98 -2.92 33.33
N GLU A 75 2.27 -2.71 33.12
CA GLU A 75 3.02 -3.14 31.93
C GLU A 75 3.55 -4.58 32.03
N ALA A 76 3.55 -5.16 33.23
CA ALA A 76 4.03 -6.54 33.45
C ALA A 76 3.21 -7.61 32.70
N ASN A 77 1.95 -7.28 32.30
CA ASN A 77 1.06 -8.16 31.54
C ASN A 77 0.74 -7.58 30.15
N ALA A 78 1.40 -6.49 29.74
CA ALA A 78 1.16 -5.89 28.44
C ALA A 78 1.97 -6.62 27.35
N HIS A 79 1.32 -6.90 26.23
CA HIS A 79 1.96 -7.52 25.07
C HIS A 79 2.40 -6.43 24.08
N PRO A 80 3.69 -6.41 23.66
CA PRO A 80 4.16 -5.47 22.67
C PRO A 80 3.41 -5.62 21.33
N SER A 81 3.15 -4.51 20.66
CA SER A 81 2.60 -4.52 19.30
C SER A 81 3.65 -4.92 18.28
N TYR A 82 4.92 -4.68 18.57
CA TYR A 82 6.05 -5.08 17.73
C TYR A 82 7.33 -5.25 18.55
N TYR A 83 8.29 -5.95 17.96
CA TYR A 83 9.66 -6.14 18.46
C TYR A 83 10.64 -5.72 17.38
N VAL A 84 11.54 -4.78 17.68
CA VAL A 84 12.69 -4.48 16.82
C VAL A 84 13.89 -5.28 17.32
N ILE A 85 14.42 -6.12 16.47
CA ILE A 85 15.47 -7.09 16.82
C ILE A 85 16.68 -6.82 15.95
N ASN A 86 17.80 -6.43 16.58
CA ASN A 86 19.08 -6.26 15.89
C ASN A 86 19.84 -7.59 15.83
N LEU A 87 20.49 -7.85 14.69
CA LEU A 87 21.56 -8.82 14.55
C LEU A 87 22.90 -8.07 14.67
N ASP A 88 23.48 -8.07 15.86
CA ASP A 88 24.69 -7.31 16.18
C ASP A 88 24.60 -5.83 15.72
N SER A 89 25.59 -5.38 14.95
CA SER A 89 25.66 -4.03 14.36
C SER A 89 25.39 -3.99 12.86
N THR A 90 24.78 -5.04 12.29
CA THR A 90 24.73 -5.21 10.82
C THR A 90 23.36 -5.26 10.21
N ALA A 91 22.33 -5.66 10.97
CA ALA A 91 21.00 -5.84 10.45
C ALA A 91 19.95 -5.61 11.53
N TYR A 92 18.70 -5.39 11.13
CA TYR A 92 17.56 -5.45 12.04
C TYR A 92 16.34 -6.09 11.36
N VAL A 93 15.44 -6.63 12.18
CA VAL A 93 14.12 -7.12 11.77
C VAL A 93 13.07 -6.57 12.73
N VAL A 94 11.96 -6.09 12.19
CA VAL A 94 10.77 -5.67 12.95
C VAL A 94 9.75 -6.79 12.86
N VAL A 95 9.46 -7.42 13.99
CA VAL A 95 8.51 -8.54 14.10
C VAL A 95 7.23 -8.04 14.77
N SER A 96 6.08 -8.44 14.24
CA SER A 96 4.79 -8.14 14.87
C SER A 96 4.62 -8.85 16.19
N GLY A 97 4.05 -8.18 17.18
CA GLY A 97 3.63 -8.73 18.45
C GLY A 97 2.31 -9.53 18.38
N SER A 98 1.76 -9.70 17.19
CA SER A 98 0.46 -10.35 16.98
C SER A 98 0.54 -11.50 15.99
N LYS A 99 -0.25 -12.56 16.26
CA LYS A 99 -0.42 -13.71 15.37
C LYS A 99 -1.47 -13.49 14.29
N VAL A 100 -2.23 -12.39 14.35
CA VAL A 100 -3.28 -12.05 13.37
C VAL A 100 -2.85 -10.98 12.36
N THR A 101 -1.58 -10.60 12.37
CA THR A 101 -0.99 -9.63 11.43
C THR A 101 0.21 -10.23 10.71
N TYR A 102 0.79 -9.51 9.75
CA TYR A 102 2.03 -9.93 9.12
C TYR A 102 3.12 -10.21 10.16
N PRO A 103 3.80 -11.35 10.09
CA PRO A 103 4.81 -11.73 11.08
C PRO A 103 6.03 -10.81 11.08
N VAL A 104 6.47 -10.31 9.92
CA VAL A 104 7.58 -9.36 9.77
C VAL A 104 7.05 -8.07 9.17
N LEU A 105 7.25 -6.96 9.85
CA LEU A 105 6.76 -5.62 9.47
C LEU A 105 7.82 -4.79 8.74
N GLY A 106 9.09 -5.09 8.94
CA GLY A 106 10.19 -4.41 8.29
C GLY A 106 11.54 -5.04 8.59
N PHE A 107 12.56 -4.66 7.80
CA PHE A 107 13.93 -5.13 8.00
C PHE A 107 14.95 -4.25 7.28
N SER A 108 16.21 -4.37 7.70
CA SER A 108 17.38 -3.92 6.95
C SER A 108 18.51 -4.92 7.14
N PHE A 109 19.28 -5.15 6.08
CA PHE A 109 20.51 -5.94 6.13
C PHE A 109 21.77 -5.08 5.98
N ASP A 110 21.60 -3.76 5.89
CA ASP A 110 22.69 -2.80 5.66
C ASP A 110 23.12 -2.07 6.93
N ASN A 111 22.27 -2.04 7.95
CA ASN A 111 22.52 -1.32 9.19
C ASN A 111 21.67 -1.86 10.35
N PRO A 112 22.11 -1.69 11.63
CA PRO A 112 21.28 -1.98 12.79
C PRO A 112 20.25 -0.87 12.98
N PHE A 113 19.21 -1.14 13.75
CA PHE A 113 18.27 -0.14 14.21
C PHE A 113 18.87 0.67 15.37
N ILE A 114 18.87 2.00 15.25
CA ILE A 114 19.43 2.91 16.24
C ILE A 114 18.29 3.52 17.07
N THR A 115 18.28 3.26 18.37
CA THR A 115 17.20 3.68 19.28
C THR A 115 17.44 5.04 19.96
N THR A 116 18.65 5.57 19.89
CA THR A 116 19.00 6.85 20.55
C THR A 116 18.48 8.07 19.82
N SER A 117 18.14 7.93 18.54
CA SER A 117 17.58 8.99 17.71
C SER A 117 16.77 8.35 16.59
N ILE A 118 15.48 8.11 16.84
CA ILE A 118 14.58 7.51 15.86
C ILE A 118 14.07 8.62 14.94
N PRO A 119 14.25 8.47 13.60
CA PRO A 119 13.68 9.43 12.65
C PRO A 119 12.17 9.53 12.79
N ASP A 120 11.61 10.75 12.67
CA ASP A 120 10.18 10.99 12.84
C ASP A 120 9.33 10.09 11.93
N GLY A 121 9.75 9.88 10.67
CA GLY A 121 9.05 9.00 9.75
C GLY A 121 9.00 7.53 10.23
N VAL A 122 10.06 7.04 10.85
CA VAL A 122 10.10 5.70 11.45
C VAL A 122 9.21 5.62 12.68
N GLN A 123 9.24 6.66 13.54
CA GLN A 123 8.36 6.73 14.71
C GLN A 123 6.88 6.69 14.29
N TYR A 124 6.50 7.47 13.28
CA TYR A 124 5.13 7.44 12.74
C TYR A 124 4.74 6.08 12.17
N MET A 125 5.65 5.40 11.48
CA MET A 125 5.42 4.04 10.98
C MET A 125 5.15 3.08 12.16
N PHE A 126 5.93 3.17 13.22
CA PHE A 126 5.78 2.32 14.41
C PHE A 126 4.53 2.65 15.22
N ASP A 127 4.16 3.92 15.31
CA ASP A 127 2.90 4.33 15.94
C ASP A 127 1.70 3.76 15.17
N ASN A 128 1.79 3.73 13.84
CA ASN A 128 0.78 3.10 12.99
C ASN A 128 0.70 1.58 13.23
N TYR A 129 1.82 0.88 13.23
CA TYR A 129 1.85 -0.55 13.56
C TYR A 129 1.24 -0.82 14.94
N THR A 130 1.53 0.02 15.94
CA THR A 130 0.94 -0.09 17.28
C THR A 130 -0.58 -0.02 17.25
N VAL A 131 -1.14 0.95 16.52
CA VAL A 131 -2.61 1.12 16.39
C VAL A 131 -3.22 -0.07 15.64
N GLU A 132 -2.66 -0.43 14.49
CA GLU A 132 -3.18 -1.51 13.65
C GLU A 132 -3.12 -2.87 14.34
N VAL A 133 -2.01 -3.19 15.00
CA VAL A 133 -1.85 -4.45 15.73
C VAL A 133 -2.81 -4.55 16.92
N LYS A 134 -2.98 -3.47 17.70
CA LYS A 134 -3.95 -3.44 18.80
C LYS A 134 -5.37 -3.61 18.30
N ASP A 135 -5.72 -2.94 17.22
CA ASP A 135 -7.04 -3.03 16.60
C ASP A 135 -7.29 -4.45 16.04
N ALA A 136 -6.31 -5.02 15.39
CA ALA A 136 -6.36 -6.39 14.87
C ALA A 136 -6.62 -7.41 15.98
N ASN A 137 -5.89 -7.33 17.09
CA ASN A 137 -6.02 -8.24 18.21
C ASN A 137 -7.41 -8.23 18.85
N THR A 138 -8.15 -7.12 18.73
CA THR A 138 -9.51 -6.99 19.31
C THR A 138 -10.62 -7.35 18.32
N LYS A 139 -10.41 -7.19 17.02
CA LYS A 139 -11.44 -7.29 16.00
C LYS A 139 -11.30 -8.50 15.08
N ILE A 140 -10.11 -9.10 15.00
CA ILE A 140 -9.78 -10.08 13.98
C ILE A 140 -9.57 -11.44 14.62
N LYS A 141 -10.26 -12.45 14.08
CA LYS A 141 -9.96 -13.85 14.40
C LYS A 141 -8.73 -14.29 13.58
N PRO A 142 -7.84 -15.11 14.15
CA PRO A 142 -6.74 -15.71 13.38
C PRO A 142 -7.26 -16.30 12.07
N SER A 143 -6.64 -15.94 10.96
CA SER A 143 -6.97 -16.51 9.66
C SER A 143 -5.92 -17.55 9.28
N THR A 144 -6.35 -18.61 8.59
CA THR A 144 -5.43 -19.63 8.07
C THR A 144 -4.35 -19.02 7.18
N ALA A 145 -4.67 -17.99 6.39
CA ALA A 145 -3.69 -17.33 5.52
C ALA A 145 -2.55 -16.64 6.31
N ILE A 146 -2.84 -16.04 7.45
CA ILE A 146 -1.80 -15.46 8.33
C ILE A 146 -1.04 -16.57 9.07
N GLU A 147 -1.73 -17.63 9.49
CA GLU A 147 -1.09 -18.81 10.08
C GLU A 147 -0.17 -19.49 9.07
N ASP A 148 -0.60 -19.68 7.83
CA ASP A 148 0.20 -20.25 6.76
C ASP A 148 1.41 -19.37 6.41
N LEU A 149 1.22 -18.05 6.33
CA LEU A 149 2.31 -17.11 6.15
C LEU A 149 3.31 -17.20 7.32
N ARG A 150 2.82 -17.23 8.54
CA ARG A 150 3.66 -17.40 9.74
C ARG A 150 4.39 -18.75 9.72
N ASN A 151 3.70 -19.83 9.37
CA ASN A 151 4.28 -21.16 9.26
C ASN A 151 5.31 -21.20 8.13
N ALA A 152 5.08 -20.56 7.00
CA ALA A 152 6.06 -20.42 5.93
C ALA A 152 7.32 -19.68 6.39
N TYR A 153 7.21 -18.66 7.26
CA TYR A 153 8.36 -18.05 7.91
C TYR A 153 9.01 -18.96 8.97
N LEU A 154 8.24 -19.84 9.59
CA LEU A 154 8.71 -20.78 10.60
C LEU A 154 9.19 -22.11 10.01
N GLU A 155 8.70 -22.52 8.85
CA GLU A 155 9.11 -23.73 8.13
C GLU A 155 10.25 -23.45 7.16
N SER A 156 11.03 -24.47 6.86
CA SER A 156 12.37 -24.36 6.24
C SER A 156 12.39 -24.11 4.72
N THR A 157 11.28 -23.77 4.10
CA THR A 157 11.21 -23.50 2.65
C THR A 157 11.44 -22.00 2.41
N PRO A 158 12.60 -21.59 1.85
CA PRO A 158 12.89 -20.18 1.64
C PRO A 158 12.11 -19.66 0.44
N THR A 159 11.09 -18.85 0.68
CA THR A 159 10.65 -17.88 -0.31
C THR A 159 11.48 -16.62 -0.09
N ARG A 160 12.64 -16.55 -0.73
CA ARG A 160 13.50 -15.37 -0.66
C ARG A 160 12.72 -14.17 -1.20
N ALA A 161 12.53 -13.15 -0.39
CA ALA A 161 12.02 -11.86 -0.86
C ALA A 161 13.12 -11.23 -1.73
N GLU A 162 13.03 -11.41 -3.05
CA GLU A 162 13.96 -10.79 -3.97
C GLU A 162 13.60 -9.32 -4.16
N ALA A 163 14.60 -8.45 -4.16
CA ALA A 163 14.42 -7.08 -4.58
C ALA A 163 14.06 -7.07 -6.07
N ILE A 164 12.84 -6.61 -6.40
CA ILE A 164 12.42 -6.38 -7.79
C ILE A 164 13.04 -5.08 -8.29
N VAL A 165 12.97 -4.03 -7.46
CA VAL A 165 13.68 -2.78 -7.66
C VAL A 165 14.52 -2.53 -6.42
N GLY A 166 15.83 -2.49 -6.57
CA GLY A 166 16.75 -2.12 -5.48
C GLY A 166 16.65 -0.64 -5.14
N PRO A 167 17.29 -0.20 -4.03
CA PRO A 167 17.27 1.20 -3.65
C PRO A 167 17.86 2.10 -4.75
N LEU A 168 16.98 2.86 -5.44
CA LEU A 168 17.38 3.71 -6.57
C LEU A 168 18.29 4.86 -6.14
N LEU A 169 18.14 5.39 -4.91
CA LEU A 169 19.03 6.39 -4.36
C LEU A 169 20.45 5.86 -4.10
N GLY A 170 20.60 4.54 -3.96
CA GLY A 170 21.88 3.89 -3.76
C GLY A 170 22.64 4.46 -2.56
N ARG A 171 23.72 5.19 -2.81
CA ARG A 171 24.60 5.77 -1.79
C ARG A 171 24.14 7.15 -1.31
N ILE A 172 23.10 7.76 -1.89
CA ILE A 172 22.59 9.08 -1.48
C ILE A 172 21.89 8.92 -0.15
N LYS A 173 22.54 9.41 0.91
CA LYS A 173 22.08 9.32 2.30
C LYS A 173 22.24 10.68 2.97
N TRP A 174 21.44 11.65 2.53
CA TRP A 174 21.48 13.00 3.06
C TRP A 174 20.67 13.13 4.35
N ASN A 175 20.94 14.21 5.06
CA ASN A 175 20.31 14.54 6.34
C ASN A 175 19.75 15.97 6.30
N GLN A 176 19.00 16.34 7.31
CA GLN A 176 18.52 17.72 7.50
C GLN A 176 19.55 18.60 8.20
N GLN A 177 20.45 18.00 8.97
CA GLN A 177 21.54 18.60 9.76
C GLN A 177 22.50 17.51 10.25
N PRO A 178 23.74 17.82 10.74
CA PRO A 178 24.44 19.09 10.56
C PRO A 178 24.97 19.26 9.13
N TYR A 179 25.50 20.44 8.83
CA TYR A 179 26.13 20.87 7.59
C TYR A 179 25.18 21.14 6.42
N TYR A 180 24.11 20.35 6.23
CA TYR A 180 23.07 20.57 5.21
C TYR A 180 22.33 21.89 5.41
N ASN A 181 22.18 22.31 6.67
CA ASN A 181 21.45 23.48 7.12
C ASN A 181 22.32 24.74 7.31
N THR A 182 23.52 24.77 6.77
CA THR A 182 24.48 25.89 6.96
C THR A 182 23.91 27.24 6.56
N TYR A 183 23.05 27.29 5.54
CA TYR A 183 22.38 28.51 5.07
C TYR A 183 20.98 28.73 5.66
N CYS A 184 20.47 27.78 6.42
CA CYS A 184 19.15 27.92 7.06
C CYS A 184 19.18 28.94 8.20
N PRO A 185 18.09 29.69 8.43
CA PRO A 185 18.04 30.73 9.47
C PRO A 185 18.41 30.17 10.85
N ARG A 186 19.40 30.78 11.51
CA ARG A 186 19.87 30.42 12.87
C ARG A 186 20.19 28.95 13.07
N GLY A 187 20.60 28.24 12.02
CA GLY A 187 20.94 26.80 12.06
C GLY A 187 19.74 25.85 12.24
N THR A 188 18.54 26.29 11.93
CA THR A 188 17.34 25.42 11.89
C THR A 188 17.53 24.29 10.88
N PRO A 189 16.91 23.10 11.07
CA PRO A 189 16.97 22.02 10.09
C PRO A 189 16.47 22.44 8.71
N VAL A 190 16.96 21.80 7.66
CA VAL A 190 16.51 22.01 6.26
C VAL A 190 15.00 21.75 6.10
N GLY A 191 14.48 20.75 6.81
CA GLY A 191 13.12 20.24 6.68
C GLY A 191 13.02 19.01 5.79
N CYS A 192 12.18 18.05 6.20
CA CYS A 192 12.08 16.74 5.57
C CYS A 192 11.65 16.80 4.10
N VAL A 193 10.69 17.68 3.76
CA VAL A 193 10.20 17.82 2.38
C VAL A 193 11.32 18.28 1.46
N ALA A 194 12.10 19.28 1.87
CA ALA A 194 13.20 19.77 1.07
C ALA A 194 14.36 18.76 0.99
N THR A 195 14.64 18.03 2.06
CA THR A 195 15.65 16.96 2.08
C THR A 195 15.30 15.84 1.11
N ALA A 196 14.06 15.32 1.16
CA ALA A 196 13.60 14.27 0.26
C ALA A 196 13.64 14.73 -1.20
N THR A 197 13.13 15.94 -1.49
CA THR A 197 13.20 16.55 -2.83
C THR A 197 14.65 16.66 -3.31
N SER A 198 15.56 17.14 -2.46
CA SER A 198 16.97 17.33 -2.81
C SER A 198 17.68 16.01 -3.11
N GLN A 199 17.40 14.93 -2.39
CA GLN A 199 17.98 13.62 -2.63
C GLN A 199 17.58 13.07 -4.01
N ILE A 200 16.30 13.19 -4.39
CA ILE A 200 15.84 12.75 -5.72
C ILE A 200 16.47 13.61 -6.83
N MET A 201 16.56 14.92 -6.63
CA MET A 201 17.22 15.80 -7.60
C MET A 201 18.72 15.49 -7.73
N ARG A 202 19.40 15.13 -6.62
CA ARG A 202 20.81 14.70 -6.62
C ARG A 202 21.02 13.40 -7.39
N LEU A 203 20.10 12.45 -7.32
CA LEU A 203 20.14 11.22 -8.11
C LEU A 203 20.22 11.54 -9.61
N TYR A 204 19.39 12.45 -10.08
CA TYR A 204 19.33 12.83 -11.49
C TYR A 204 20.40 13.83 -11.93
N LYS A 205 21.08 14.48 -10.98
CA LYS A 205 22.00 15.61 -11.28
C LYS A 205 21.34 16.65 -12.19
N TYR A 206 20.06 16.95 -11.90
CA TYR A 206 19.23 17.82 -12.74
C TYR A 206 18.47 18.86 -11.89
N PRO A 207 18.31 20.12 -12.40
CA PRO A 207 18.88 20.65 -13.64
C PRO A 207 20.35 21.07 -13.48
N LYS A 208 21.08 21.30 -14.55
CA LYS A 208 22.42 21.92 -14.50
C LYS A 208 22.36 23.40 -14.07
N ARG A 209 21.23 24.06 -14.32
CA ARG A 209 20.97 25.46 -13.95
C ARG A 209 19.48 25.66 -13.72
N GLY A 210 19.13 26.24 -12.62
CA GLY A 210 17.75 26.64 -12.32
C GLY A 210 17.33 27.91 -13.07
N THR A 211 16.23 28.52 -12.67
CA THR A 211 15.70 29.72 -13.34
C THR A 211 14.90 30.59 -12.34
N GLY A 212 15.02 31.91 -12.49
CA GLY A 212 14.28 32.88 -11.72
C GLY A 212 14.72 33.02 -10.27
N SER A 213 13.90 33.67 -9.47
CA SER A 213 14.12 33.87 -8.04
C SER A 213 12.81 33.72 -7.28
N HIS A 214 12.92 33.49 -5.97
CA HIS A 214 11.78 33.45 -5.07
C HIS A 214 12.10 34.14 -3.75
N SER A 215 11.09 34.75 -3.16
CA SER A 215 11.16 35.32 -1.81
C SER A 215 9.82 35.20 -1.10
N TYR A 216 9.85 34.98 0.19
CA TYR A 216 8.65 34.93 1.04
C TYR A 216 8.95 35.46 2.45
N SER A 217 7.91 35.87 3.17
CA SER A 217 8.00 36.33 4.55
C SER A 217 7.98 35.16 5.52
N SER A 218 8.93 35.11 6.44
CA SER A 218 9.02 34.11 7.48
C SER A 218 9.16 34.74 8.89
N SER A 219 9.13 33.94 9.93
CA SER A 219 9.45 34.37 11.29
C SER A 219 10.90 34.89 11.48
N TYR A 220 11.76 34.64 10.50
CA TYR A 220 13.15 35.09 10.45
C TYR A 220 13.35 36.28 9.48
N GLY A 221 12.29 36.94 9.07
CA GLY A 221 12.29 38.00 8.07
C GLY A 221 12.07 37.45 6.66
N THR A 222 12.35 38.28 5.64
CA THR A 222 12.22 37.87 4.24
C THR A 222 13.36 36.92 3.87
N LEU A 223 13.01 35.72 3.46
CA LEU A 223 13.94 34.73 2.92
C LEU A 223 13.86 34.75 1.41
N SER A 224 15.01 34.61 0.74
CA SER A 224 15.07 34.67 -0.72
C SER A 224 16.15 33.77 -1.28
N PHE A 225 15.94 33.32 -2.52
CA PHE A 225 16.93 32.56 -3.26
C PHE A 225 16.83 32.86 -4.77
N ASN A 226 18.01 32.96 -5.41
CA ASN A 226 18.12 33.10 -6.87
C ASN A 226 18.54 31.75 -7.45
N TYR A 227 17.68 31.15 -8.25
CA TYR A 227 17.88 29.82 -8.88
C TYR A 227 18.68 29.90 -10.17
N ASP A 228 18.88 31.10 -10.70
CA ASP A 228 19.61 31.29 -11.95
C ASP A 228 21.12 31.19 -11.75
N TYR A 229 21.58 30.03 -11.28
CA TYR A 229 23.00 29.68 -11.10
C TYR A 229 23.28 28.25 -11.56
N ASN A 230 24.54 27.96 -11.89
CA ASN A 230 24.97 26.61 -12.24
C ASN A 230 25.11 25.78 -10.97
N ILE A 231 24.45 24.64 -10.96
CA ILE A 231 24.48 23.69 -9.85
C ILE A 231 25.64 22.71 -10.08
N ASP A 232 26.60 22.70 -9.19
CA ASP A 232 27.74 21.79 -9.24
C ASP A 232 27.41 20.46 -8.56
N TRP A 233 26.74 19.57 -9.33
CA TRP A 233 26.36 18.25 -8.85
C TRP A 233 27.54 17.37 -8.47
N ASP A 234 28.70 17.56 -9.06
CA ASP A 234 29.89 16.74 -8.82
C ASP A 234 30.60 17.14 -7.53
N ALA A 235 30.42 18.38 -7.07
CA ALA A 235 30.85 18.83 -5.76
C ALA A 235 29.97 18.32 -4.60
N MET A 236 28.80 17.71 -4.90
CA MET A 236 27.84 17.21 -3.90
C MET A 236 28.05 15.71 -3.67
N PRO A 237 28.61 15.25 -2.54
CA PRO A 237 28.77 13.83 -2.24
C PRO A 237 27.43 13.13 -2.07
N GLU A 238 27.39 11.84 -2.39
CA GLU A 238 26.21 10.99 -2.19
C GLU A 238 26.05 10.56 -0.75
N SER A 239 27.14 10.20 -0.10
CA SER A 239 27.14 9.79 1.30
C SER A 239 26.79 10.93 2.25
N VAL A 240 26.44 10.58 3.49
CA VAL A 240 26.21 11.55 4.57
C VAL A 240 27.40 12.47 4.74
N LEU A 241 27.13 13.77 4.93
CA LEU A 241 28.18 14.77 5.16
C LEU A 241 28.83 14.57 6.53
N ARG A 242 30.15 14.53 6.56
CA ARG A 242 30.95 14.50 7.79
C ARG A 242 31.65 15.84 8.06
N GLN A 243 31.56 16.76 7.13
CA GLN A 243 32.09 18.12 7.18
C GLN A 243 31.22 19.04 6.32
N ARG A 244 31.42 20.36 6.50
CA ARG A 244 30.73 21.38 5.73
C ARG A 244 30.94 21.19 4.21
N ASN A 245 29.84 21.26 3.47
CA ASN A 245 29.82 21.32 2.01
C ASN A 245 28.84 22.43 1.58
N ASP A 246 29.39 23.51 1.06
CA ASP A 246 28.60 24.71 0.74
C ASP A 246 27.66 24.50 -0.44
N GLU A 247 28.01 23.66 -1.41
CA GLU A 247 27.14 23.38 -2.56
C GLU A 247 25.90 22.59 -2.12
N VAL A 248 26.06 21.55 -1.29
CA VAL A 248 24.93 20.79 -0.74
C VAL A 248 24.06 21.71 0.11
N ALA A 249 24.65 22.46 1.02
CA ALA A 249 23.91 23.33 1.94
C ALA A 249 23.14 24.45 1.19
N ARG A 250 23.79 25.07 0.20
CA ARG A 250 23.18 26.09 -0.66
C ARG A 250 22.01 25.49 -1.45
N PHE A 251 22.22 24.32 -2.03
CA PHE A 251 21.19 23.64 -2.81
C PHE A 251 19.98 23.27 -1.94
N CYS A 252 20.19 22.62 -0.78
CA CYS A 252 19.13 22.26 0.15
C CYS A 252 18.34 23.48 0.65
N TYR A 253 19.05 24.59 0.99
CA TYR A 253 18.42 25.86 1.35
C TYR A 253 17.58 26.43 0.19
N GLY A 254 18.10 26.40 -1.03
CA GLY A 254 17.35 26.84 -2.22
C GLY A 254 16.07 26.03 -2.43
N VAL A 255 16.12 24.71 -2.27
CA VAL A 255 14.92 23.85 -2.32
C VAL A 255 13.95 24.20 -1.20
N ALA A 256 14.43 24.43 0.03
CA ALA A 256 13.58 24.82 1.15
C ALA A 256 12.90 26.18 0.90
N VAL A 257 13.62 27.17 0.34
CA VAL A 257 13.04 28.48 -0.03
C VAL A 257 12.00 28.31 -1.13
N ALA A 258 12.24 27.44 -2.15
CA ALA A 258 11.26 27.19 -3.23
C ALA A 258 9.92 26.63 -2.72
N LEU A 259 9.94 26.06 -1.52
CA LEU A 259 8.79 25.41 -0.89
C LEU A 259 8.16 26.23 0.24
N ASP A 260 8.54 27.52 0.38
CA ASP A 260 8.08 28.39 1.49
C ASP A 260 8.26 27.73 2.87
N MET A 261 9.45 27.19 3.14
CA MET A 261 9.74 26.42 4.36
C MET A 261 9.49 27.23 5.62
N GLY A 262 8.63 26.72 6.49
CA GLY A 262 8.44 27.20 7.85
C GLY A 262 9.59 26.72 8.73
N PHE A 263 10.71 27.48 8.79
CA PHE A 263 11.88 27.13 9.59
C PHE A 263 11.60 27.23 11.10
N SER A 264 12.04 26.22 11.85
CA SER A 264 11.93 26.19 13.31
C SER A 264 13.06 25.34 13.91
N PRO A 265 13.59 25.70 15.10
CA PRO A 265 14.60 24.89 15.78
C PRO A 265 14.12 23.47 16.17
N SER A 266 12.84 23.31 16.43
CA SER A 266 12.22 22.02 16.78
C SER A 266 11.86 21.16 15.57
N GLY A 267 12.04 21.69 14.34
CA GLY A 267 11.72 21.00 13.08
C GLY A 267 11.16 21.99 12.07
N SER A 268 11.71 21.98 10.86
CA SER A 268 11.27 22.82 9.75
C SER A 268 10.27 22.06 8.89
N GLY A 269 9.14 22.67 8.52
CA GLY A 269 8.06 22.00 7.81
C GLY A 269 7.45 22.84 6.68
N THR A 270 6.92 22.16 5.68
CA THR A 270 6.10 22.71 4.59
C THR A 270 5.22 21.62 4.02
N TRP A 271 4.30 22.01 3.12
CA TRP A 271 3.40 21.05 2.48
C TRP A 271 4.04 20.40 1.24
N GLN A 272 4.04 19.05 1.19
CA GLN A 272 4.60 18.30 0.05
C GLN A 272 3.91 18.66 -1.29
N GLN A 273 2.66 19.07 -1.27
CA GLN A 273 1.92 19.50 -2.46
C GLN A 273 2.56 20.70 -3.21
N TYR A 274 3.47 21.43 -2.56
CA TYR A 274 4.20 22.53 -3.21
C TYR A 274 5.36 22.05 -4.09
N VAL A 275 5.83 20.81 -3.88
CA VAL A 275 6.98 20.25 -4.59
C VAL A 275 6.80 20.28 -6.12
N PRO A 276 5.69 19.80 -6.72
CA PRO A 276 5.52 19.84 -8.17
C PRO A 276 5.56 21.25 -8.77
N ALA A 277 5.00 22.22 -8.07
CA ALA A 277 5.01 23.62 -8.53
C ALA A 277 6.42 24.22 -8.48
N ALA A 278 7.17 23.98 -7.39
CA ALA A 278 8.54 24.44 -7.21
C ALA A 278 9.49 23.82 -8.26
N LEU A 279 9.37 22.52 -8.50
CA LEU A 279 10.16 21.80 -9.48
C LEU A 279 9.95 22.34 -10.91
N LYS A 280 8.72 22.58 -11.29
CA LYS A 280 8.38 23.14 -12.60
C LYS A 280 8.86 24.58 -12.73
N LYS A 281 8.63 25.40 -11.73
CA LYS A 281 8.89 26.84 -11.80
C LYS A 281 10.37 27.20 -11.74
N TYR A 282 11.14 26.54 -10.86
CA TYR A 282 12.52 26.92 -10.57
C TYR A 282 13.56 25.95 -11.09
N TYR A 283 13.18 24.67 -11.28
CA TYR A 283 14.12 23.59 -11.60
C TYR A 283 13.84 22.91 -12.95
N LYS A 284 12.99 23.50 -13.80
CA LYS A 284 12.77 23.07 -15.19
C LYS A 284 12.27 21.63 -15.36
N TYR A 285 11.65 21.05 -14.31
CA TYR A 285 11.01 19.74 -14.42
C TYR A 285 9.77 19.82 -15.32
N PRO A 286 9.39 18.70 -15.95
CA PRO A 286 8.29 18.67 -16.91
C PRO A 286 6.92 18.88 -16.22
N SER A 287 5.93 19.30 -17.02
CA SER A 287 4.59 19.67 -16.52
C SER A 287 3.81 18.50 -15.88
N ASN A 288 4.16 17.26 -16.21
CA ASN A 288 3.51 16.04 -15.71
C ASN A 288 3.93 15.64 -14.29
N VAL A 289 4.93 16.30 -13.68
CA VAL A 289 5.23 16.11 -12.25
C VAL A 289 4.03 16.58 -11.44
N GLN A 290 3.49 15.70 -10.59
CA GLN A 290 2.28 15.97 -9.83
C GLN A 290 2.22 15.21 -8.50
N SER A 291 1.34 15.67 -7.60
CA SER A 291 1.01 14.95 -6.38
C SER A 291 -0.14 13.97 -6.61
N ALA A 292 -0.11 12.86 -5.90
CA ALA A 292 -1.23 11.94 -5.78
C ALA A 292 -1.54 11.71 -4.30
N GLU A 293 -2.83 11.74 -3.95
CA GLU A 293 -3.31 11.57 -2.58
C GLU A 293 -3.82 10.15 -2.37
N ARG A 294 -3.41 9.50 -1.29
CA ARG A 294 -3.78 8.12 -0.96
C ARG A 294 -5.29 7.89 -0.93
N SER A 295 -6.05 8.87 -0.45
CA SER A 295 -7.52 8.81 -0.37
C SER A 295 -8.24 8.64 -1.70
N SER A 296 -7.56 8.93 -2.81
CA SER A 296 -8.11 8.80 -4.17
C SER A 296 -7.92 7.40 -4.78
N TYR A 297 -7.29 6.47 -4.04
CA TYR A 297 -6.90 5.15 -4.54
C TYR A 297 -7.31 4.05 -3.56
N SER A 298 -7.72 2.89 -4.07
CA SER A 298 -7.74 1.68 -3.25
C SER A 298 -6.32 1.30 -2.82
N TYR A 299 -6.17 0.37 -1.86
CA TYR A 299 -4.85 -0.07 -1.42
C TYR A 299 -4.01 -0.63 -2.59
N ASN A 300 -4.60 -1.53 -3.37
CA ASN A 300 -3.90 -2.16 -4.49
C ASN A 300 -3.54 -1.15 -5.58
N GLN A 301 -4.42 -0.19 -5.86
CA GLN A 301 -4.12 0.90 -6.79
C GLN A 301 -2.96 1.76 -6.30
N TRP A 302 -2.88 2.00 -4.99
CA TRP A 302 -1.79 2.76 -4.41
C TRP A 302 -0.45 2.04 -4.52
N ILE A 303 -0.43 0.75 -4.16
CA ILE A 303 0.74 -0.11 -4.32
C ILE A 303 1.18 -0.16 -5.79
N ALA A 304 0.25 -0.38 -6.71
CA ALA A 304 0.54 -0.40 -8.15
C ALA A 304 1.07 0.95 -8.65
N LEU A 305 0.54 2.07 -8.13
CA LEU A 305 1.02 3.41 -8.48
C LEU A 305 2.48 3.61 -8.03
N VAL A 306 2.80 3.25 -6.79
CA VAL A 306 4.17 3.36 -6.26
C VAL A 306 5.13 2.45 -7.04
N LYS A 307 4.76 1.19 -7.25
CA LYS A 307 5.57 0.23 -8.03
C LYS A 307 5.82 0.72 -9.44
N ARG A 308 4.80 1.23 -10.14
CA ARG A 308 4.94 1.79 -11.49
C ARG A 308 5.99 2.89 -11.57
N GLU A 309 6.06 3.77 -10.57
CA GLU A 309 7.09 4.81 -10.53
C GLU A 309 8.48 4.17 -10.33
N LEU A 310 8.60 3.22 -9.41
CA LEU A 310 9.85 2.54 -9.10
C LEU A 310 10.35 1.69 -10.29
N ASP A 311 9.45 0.97 -10.97
CA ASP A 311 9.76 0.16 -12.16
C ASP A 311 10.28 1.04 -13.31
N ALA A 312 9.80 2.27 -13.38
CA ALA A 312 10.28 3.27 -14.35
C ALA A 312 11.55 4.00 -13.88
N GLY A 313 12.23 3.50 -12.84
CA GLY A 313 13.46 4.10 -12.29
C GLY A 313 13.23 5.46 -11.62
N ARG A 314 12.02 5.75 -11.17
CA ARG A 314 11.66 7.01 -10.52
C ARG A 314 11.41 6.80 -9.04
N PRO A 315 12.33 7.23 -8.15
CA PRO A 315 12.06 7.28 -6.72
C PRO A 315 10.83 8.15 -6.43
N VAL A 316 10.05 7.73 -5.47
CA VAL A 316 8.81 8.41 -5.08
C VAL A 316 9.07 9.24 -3.82
N GLN A 317 8.88 10.55 -3.88
CA GLN A 317 8.81 11.33 -2.65
C GLN A 317 7.49 11.02 -1.96
N TYR A 318 7.55 10.39 -0.81
CA TYR A 318 6.43 9.89 -0.03
C TYR A 318 6.23 10.76 1.20
N CYS A 319 4.99 11.09 1.53
CA CYS A 319 4.62 11.78 2.76
C CYS A 319 3.54 10.98 3.48
N GLY A 320 3.65 10.92 4.77
CA GLY A 320 2.60 10.41 5.63
C GLY A 320 2.53 11.23 6.92
N GLY A 321 1.34 11.27 7.53
CA GLY A 321 1.11 12.02 8.74
C GLY A 321 0.18 11.32 9.70
N GLY A 322 0.30 11.66 10.97
CA GLY A 322 -0.51 11.18 12.06
C GLY A 322 -0.74 12.29 13.10
N THR A 323 -1.21 11.91 14.28
CA THR A 323 -1.48 12.86 15.39
C THR A 323 -0.25 13.63 15.88
N GLY A 324 0.96 13.13 15.61
CA GLY A 324 2.24 13.76 15.99
C GLY A 324 2.85 14.67 14.93
N GLY A 325 2.24 14.79 13.74
CA GLY A 325 2.76 15.58 12.63
C GLY A 325 2.82 14.80 11.31
N ALA A 326 3.53 15.34 10.33
CA ALA A 326 3.76 14.70 9.04
C ALA A 326 5.26 14.66 8.72
N HIS A 327 5.69 13.65 7.99
CA HIS A 327 7.08 13.51 7.54
C HIS A 327 7.13 13.13 6.06
N SER A 328 8.10 13.72 5.34
CA SER A 328 8.37 13.42 3.93
C SER A 328 9.71 12.71 3.81
N PHE A 329 9.75 11.64 3.02
CA PHE A 329 10.88 10.75 2.83
C PHE A 329 10.87 10.19 1.40
N VAL A 330 11.83 9.33 1.06
CA VAL A 330 11.90 8.74 -0.28
C VAL A 330 11.62 7.25 -0.21
N CYS A 331 10.66 6.80 -1.02
CA CYS A 331 10.46 5.40 -1.35
C CYS A 331 11.20 5.12 -2.65
N ASP A 332 12.18 4.22 -2.63
CA ASP A 332 13.12 4.07 -3.74
C ASP A 332 13.44 2.62 -4.14
N GLY A 333 12.65 1.67 -3.65
CA GLY A 333 12.78 0.26 -4.00
C GLY A 333 11.64 -0.59 -3.45
N TYR A 334 11.51 -1.82 -3.92
CA TYR A 334 10.58 -2.78 -3.36
C TYR A 334 10.98 -4.24 -3.65
N THR A 335 10.44 -5.16 -2.85
CA THR A 335 10.63 -6.61 -3.00
C THR A 335 9.40 -7.29 -3.60
N SER A 336 9.55 -8.54 -4.02
CA SER A 336 8.44 -9.40 -4.48
C SER A 336 7.30 -9.51 -3.45
N ASN A 337 7.61 -9.42 -2.15
CA ASN A 337 6.66 -9.53 -1.05
C ASN A 337 6.11 -8.17 -0.55
N ASN A 338 6.13 -7.13 -1.40
CA ASN A 338 5.61 -5.78 -1.10
C ASN A 338 6.27 -5.08 0.11
N TYR A 339 7.52 -5.42 0.44
CA TYR A 339 8.30 -4.55 1.31
C TYR A 339 8.87 -3.42 0.47
N PHE A 340 8.61 -2.17 0.87
CA PHE A 340 9.10 -0.98 0.20
C PHE A 340 10.31 -0.44 0.92
N HIS A 341 11.37 -0.10 0.17
CA HIS A 341 12.56 0.52 0.73
C HIS A 341 12.34 2.02 0.94
N PHE A 342 12.66 2.49 2.14
CA PHE A 342 12.57 3.89 2.52
C PHE A 342 13.92 4.45 2.92
N ASN A 343 14.25 5.61 2.35
CA ASN A 343 15.29 6.50 2.80
C ASN A 343 14.62 7.64 3.58
N TRP A 344 14.85 7.67 4.88
CA TRP A 344 14.14 8.57 5.78
C TRP A 344 14.67 10.01 5.78
N GLY A 345 15.78 10.29 5.07
CA GLY A 345 16.40 11.62 5.05
C GLY A 345 17.16 11.97 6.34
N TRP A 346 17.68 10.96 7.03
CA TRP A 346 18.43 11.07 8.28
C TRP A 346 19.83 10.45 8.18
N GLY A 347 20.50 10.67 7.06
CA GLY A 347 21.88 10.19 6.86
C GLY A 347 21.99 8.67 6.75
N GLY A 348 20.93 7.98 6.34
CA GLY A 348 20.84 6.52 6.24
C GLY A 348 20.41 5.82 7.52
N MET A 349 20.12 6.58 8.58
CA MET A 349 19.69 6.01 9.86
C MET A 349 18.30 5.38 9.72
N SER A 350 18.18 4.11 10.09
CA SER A 350 16.97 3.30 10.01
C SER A 350 16.40 3.11 8.60
N ASP A 351 17.15 3.43 7.55
CA ASP A 351 16.76 3.07 6.18
C ASP A 351 16.56 1.56 6.09
N GLY A 352 15.56 1.14 5.34
CA GLY A 352 15.25 -0.29 5.23
C GLY A 352 13.95 -0.54 4.49
N TYR A 353 13.53 -1.79 4.49
CA TYR A 353 12.32 -2.27 3.86
C TYR A 353 11.20 -2.41 4.89
N PHE A 354 10.02 -1.91 4.56
CA PHE A 354 8.86 -1.92 5.45
C PHE A 354 7.58 -2.27 4.70
N GLN A 355 6.68 -2.97 5.37
CA GLN A 355 5.28 -3.09 4.94
C GLN A 355 4.59 -1.74 5.12
N LEU A 356 3.76 -1.33 4.16
CA LEU A 356 2.98 -0.10 4.29
C LEU A 356 1.88 -0.19 5.37
N HIS A 357 1.47 -1.42 5.71
CA HIS A 357 0.48 -1.72 6.75
C HIS A 357 0.85 -3.00 7.49
N ALA A 358 0.55 -3.07 8.78
CA ALA A 358 0.69 -4.30 9.56
C ALA A 358 -0.40 -5.33 9.22
N LEU A 359 -1.53 -4.88 8.70
CA LEU A 359 -2.67 -5.70 8.29
C LEU A 359 -2.57 -6.04 6.81
N ASN A 360 -2.81 -7.33 6.47
CA ASN A 360 -3.02 -7.71 5.08
C ASN A 360 -4.43 -7.25 4.65
N PRO A 361 -4.56 -6.25 3.77
CA PRO A 361 -5.86 -5.72 3.38
C PRO A 361 -6.70 -6.72 2.58
N GLY A 362 -6.08 -7.70 1.90
CA GLY A 362 -6.79 -8.68 1.09
C GLY A 362 -7.49 -9.76 1.92
N SER A 363 -6.94 -10.13 3.09
CA SER A 363 -7.49 -11.25 3.89
C SER A 363 -8.45 -10.82 4.99
N LEU A 364 -8.58 -9.53 5.30
CA LEU A 364 -9.27 -9.10 6.51
C LEU A 364 -10.46 -8.17 6.28
N GLY A 365 -10.80 -7.81 5.05
CA GLY A 365 -12.01 -7.03 4.73
C GLY A 365 -12.14 -5.67 5.44
N THR A 366 -11.16 -5.28 6.24
CA THR A 366 -11.14 -4.03 6.97
C THR A 366 -10.22 -3.04 6.30
N GLY A 367 -10.70 -2.48 5.20
CA GLY A 367 -10.14 -1.25 4.68
C GLY A 367 -10.29 -0.15 5.73
N GLY A 368 -9.18 0.32 6.29
CA GLY A 368 -9.09 1.55 7.02
C GLY A 368 -9.97 1.69 8.26
N GLY A 369 -9.51 1.20 9.39
CA GLY A 369 -10.00 1.71 10.67
C GLY A 369 -9.77 3.22 10.76
N SER A 370 -10.80 3.97 11.13
CA SER A 370 -10.81 5.42 11.33
C SER A 370 -10.00 5.86 12.56
N GLY A 371 -8.77 5.44 12.69
CA GLY A 371 -7.93 5.74 13.86
C GLY A 371 -6.52 6.10 13.45
N GLY A 372 -6.26 7.38 13.35
CA GLY A 372 -5.05 8.09 13.74
C GLY A 372 -3.65 7.59 13.38
N GLY A 373 -3.48 6.73 12.37
CA GLY A 373 -2.17 6.27 11.94
C GLY A 373 -1.68 6.97 10.65
N PHE A 374 -0.55 6.53 10.13
CA PHE A 374 0.09 6.96 8.88
C PHE A 374 -0.83 6.95 7.65
N ASN A 375 -2.00 6.33 7.80
CA ASN A 375 -3.06 6.25 6.78
C ASN A 375 -3.83 7.56 6.57
N ASN A 376 -3.69 8.51 7.48
CA ASN A 376 -4.24 9.84 7.29
C ASN A 376 -3.18 10.70 6.60
N TYR A 377 -3.56 11.37 5.50
CA TYR A 377 -2.69 12.31 4.77
C TYR A 377 -1.49 11.68 4.04
N GLN A 378 -1.57 10.41 3.60
CA GLN A 378 -0.54 9.90 2.71
C GLN A 378 -0.64 10.56 1.33
N SER A 379 0.49 11.07 0.86
CA SER A 379 0.62 11.60 -0.49
C SER A 379 1.98 11.25 -1.08
N ILE A 380 2.05 11.22 -2.42
CA ILE A 380 3.29 10.98 -3.14
C ILE A 380 3.46 12.01 -4.25
N VAL A 381 4.72 12.28 -4.62
CA VAL A 381 5.04 13.00 -5.86
C VAL A 381 5.42 11.97 -6.92
N ILE A 382 4.70 11.95 -8.02
CA ILE A 382 4.88 11.03 -9.15
C ILE A 382 5.40 11.75 -10.38
N ASN A 383 5.95 10.97 -11.32
CA ASN A 383 6.65 11.47 -12.51
C ASN A 383 7.82 12.39 -12.17
N PHE A 384 8.45 12.20 -11.01
CA PHE A 384 9.56 13.00 -10.54
C PHE A 384 10.85 12.59 -11.27
N ALA A 385 10.95 13.01 -12.52
CA ALA A 385 12.11 12.78 -13.38
C ALA A 385 12.38 13.99 -14.29
N PRO A 386 13.62 14.18 -14.76
CA PRO A 386 13.96 15.23 -15.73
C PRO A 386 13.26 15.02 -17.08
N PRO A 387 13.21 16.05 -17.94
CA PRO A 387 12.72 15.91 -19.32
C PRO A 387 13.53 14.82 -20.07
N GLY A 388 12.82 13.94 -20.79
CA GLY A 388 13.45 12.83 -21.52
C GLY A 388 13.52 11.53 -20.73
N GLY A 389 13.11 11.55 -19.46
CA GLY A 389 13.12 10.37 -18.58
C GLY A 389 14.49 10.13 -17.93
N VAL A 390 14.60 8.99 -17.26
CA VAL A 390 15.87 8.54 -16.67
C VAL A 390 16.64 7.80 -17.77
N GLU A 391 17.81 8.30 -18.16
CA GLU A 391 18.81 7.40 -18.76
C GLU A 391 19.13 6.36 -17.68
N PRO A 392 19.02 5.07 -17.97
CA PRO A 392 19.40 4.05 -16.98
C PRO A 392 20.85 4.34 -16.55
N ASN A 393 21.08 4.39 -15.26
CA ASN A 393 22.42 4.56 -14.68
C ASN A 393 23.38 3.56 -15.36
N PRO A 394 24.47 4.00 -16.03
CA PRO A 394 25.37 3.09 -16.68
C PRO A 394 26.30 2.40 -15.68
N ASP A 395 25.71 1.63 -14.75
CA ASP A 395 26.41 0.49 -14.13
C ASP A 395 25.45 -0.29 -13.23
N PRO A 396 25.05 -1.46 -13.67
CA PRO A 396 25.86 -2.65 -13.68
C PRO A 396 26.19 -3.05 -15.12
N LYS A 397 27.34 -3.75 -15.32
CA LYS A 397 27.91 -4.21 -16.59
C LYS A 397 26.84 -4.59 -17.62
N PRO A 398 27.03 -4.25 -18.91
CA PRO A 398 26.05 -4.53 -19.95
C PRO A 398 25.74 -6.02 -19.96
N GLN A 399 24.48 -6.33 -19.61
CA GLN A 399 23.93 -7.63 -19.95
C GLN A 399 23.87 -7.68 -21.47
N PRO A 400 24.30 -8.77 -22.10
CA PRO A 400 24.29 -8.89 -23.55
C PRO A 400 22.87 -8.63 -24.07
N ASP A 401 22.81 -8.05 -25.30
CA ASP A 401 21.55 -7.71 -25.99
C ASP A 401 20.45 -8.72 -25.71
N PRO A 402 19.21 -8.25 -25.41
CA PRO A 402 18.12 -9.16 -25.15
C PRO A 402 17.96 -10.06 -26.37
N LYS A 403 18.31 -11.32 -26.21
CA LYS A 403 17.81 -12.37 -27.08
C LYS A 403 16.31 -12.19 -27.17
N PRO A 404 15.67 -12.51 -28.32
CA PRO A 404 14.22 -12.47 -28.42
C PRO A 404 13.63 -13.12 -27.18
N ASN A 405 12.68 -12.43 -26.54
CA ASN A 405 12.08 -12.76 -25.25
C ASN A 405 12.03 -14.27 -25.04
N PRO A 406 12.71 -14.81 -24.02
CA PRO A 406 12.49 -16.22 -23.71
C PRO A 406 11.00 -16.40 -23.44
N GLU A 407 10.45 -17.46 -23.97
CA GLU A 407 9.14 -17.97 -23.61
C GLU A 407 8.97 -17.82 -22.10
N PRO A 408 7.86 -17.22 -21.58
CA PRO A 408 7.67 -17.03 -20.16
C PRO A 408 7.98 -18.35 -19.45
N ASP A 409 8.85 -18.29 -18.45
CA ASP A 409 9.19 -19.46 -17.65
C ASP A 409 8.00 -19.73 -16.72
N ASP A 410 6.94 -20.29 -17.30
CA ASP A 410 5.74 -20.66 -16.58
C ASP A 410 5.95 -22.03 -15.94
N HIS A 411 6.26 -22.00 -14.66
CA HIS A 411 6.23 -23.19 -13.81
C HIS A 411 4.81 -23.61 -13.43
N SER A 412 3.76 -23.01 -14.06
CA SER A 412 2.38 -23.40 -13.77
C SER A 412 2.04 -24.72 -14.44
N ASP A 413 1.44 -25.60 -13.66
CA ASP A 413 0.88 -26.88 -14.15
C ASP A 413 -0.35 -26.68 -15.07
N TYR A 414 -0.78 -25.41 -15.30
CA TYR A 414 -1.99 -25.03 -16.06
C TYR A 414 -1.76 -24.84 -17.58
N GLY A 415 -0.61 -25.21 -18.09
CA GLY A 415 -0.27 -24.99 -19.49
C GLY A 415 0.03 -23.52 -19.83
N LYS A 416 0.95 -23.31 -20.77
CA LYS A 416 1.40 -21.98 -21.16
C LYS A 416 0.38 -21.23 -22.01
N ALA A 417 0.12 -19.95 -21.67
CA ALA A 417 -0.68 -19.04 -22.49
C ALA A 417 -0.09 -17.63 -22.41
N TRP A 418 0.06 -16.93 -23.55
CA TRP A 418 0.58 -15.55 -23.56
C TRP A 418 0.22 -14.80 -24.86
N GLY A 419 0.17 -13.46 -24.76
CA GLY A 419 0.12 -12.56 -25.91
C GLY A 419 1.52 -12.22 -26.41
N GLN A 420 1.78 -12.37 -27.71
CA GLN A 420 3.09 -12.08 -28.29
C GLN A 420 3.40 -10.57 -28.35
N ARG A 421 2.38 -9.71 -28.30
CA ARG A 421 2.49 -8.26 -28.29
C ARG A 421 1.53 -7.68 -27.25
N CYS A 422 2.05 -7.25 -26.12
CA CYS A 422 1.27 -6.67 -25.03
C CYS A 422 1.62 -5.18 -24.77
N ALA A 423 2.62 -4.61 -25.44
CA ALA A 423 3.08 -3.24 -25.20
C ALA A 423 2.04 -2.16 -25.57
N THR A 424 1.15 -2.43 -26.53
CA THR A 424 0.15 -1.46 -27.03
C THR A 424 -1.26 -1.75 -26.55
N THR A 425 -1.55 -2.98 -26.14
CA THR A 425 -2.85 -3.42 -25.64
C THR A 425 -2.62 -4.48 -24.55
N TYR A 426 -3.18 -4.24 -23.38
CA TYR A 426 -2.93 -5.03 -22.17
C TYR A 426 -4.17 -5.07 -21.28
N ILE A 427 -4.21 -5.97 -20.32
CA ILE A 427 -5.24 -6.02 -19.29
C ILE A 427 -4.95 -4.91 -18.28
N LYS A 428 -5.85 -3.94 -18.13
CA LYS A 428 -5.71 -2.82 -17.21
C LYS A 428 -6.32 -3.10 -15.84
N ASN A 429 -7.42 -3.87 -15.82
CA ASN A 429 -8.09 -4.20 -14.57
C ASN A 429 -8.88 -5.50 -14.70
N VAL A 430 -8.71 -6.35 -13.69
CA VAL A 430 -9.54 -7.53 -13.43
C VAL A 430 -10.13 -7.38 -12.05
N GLN A 431 -11.46 -7.36 -11.93
CA GLN A 431 -12.15 -7.14 -10.67
C GLN A 431 -13.27 -8.16 -10.48
N ILE A 432 -13.33 -8.80 -9.30
CA ILE A 432 -14.42 -9.67 -8.85
C ILE A 432 -15.08 -9.03 -7.63
N GLY A 433 -16.35 -8.61 -7.79
CA GLY A 433 -17.03 -7.86 -6.73
C GLY A 433 -16.30 -6.56 -6.39
N ASN A 434 -15.89 -6.40 -5.13
CA ASN A 434 -15.09 -5.25 -4.67
C ASN A 434 -13.58 -5.53 -4.69
N GLU A 435 -13.17 -6.75 -4.99
CA GLU A 435 -11.77 -7.14 -5.11
C GLU A 435 -11.32 -7.05 -6.56
N GLY A 436 -10.15 -6.47 -6.79
CA GLY A 436 -9.67 -6.29 -8.16
C GLY A 436 -8.21 -5.92 -8.22
N ASN A 437 -7.60 -6.22 -9.35
CA ASN A 437 -6.22 -5.89 -9.64
C ASN A 437 -6.17 -4.92 -10.82
N VAL A 438 -5.61 -3.74 -10.58
CA VAL A 438 -5.28 -2.78 -11.64
C VAL A 438 -3.84 -3.03 -12.04
N THR A 439 -3.66 -3.54 -13.24
CA THR A 439 -2.38 -3.95 -13.78
C THR A 439 -1.91 -3.01 -14.88
N GLY A 440 -0.63 -3.04 -15.17
CA GLY A 440 -0.06 -2.49 -16.40
C GLY A 440 0.27 -3.63 -17.36
N SER A 441 0.81 -3.31 -18.54
CA SER A 441 1.34 -4.37 -19.41
C SER A 441 2.43 -5.17 -18.69
N SER A 442 2.34 -6.49 -18.71
CA SER A 442 3.35 -7.39 -18.15
C SER A 442 4.70 -7.31 -18.90
N GLY A 443 4.70 -6.74 -20.10
CA GLY A 443 5.87 -6.72 -20.99
C GLY A 443 6.19 -8.07 -21.65
N THR A 444 5.70 -9.17 -21.09
CA THR A 444 5.90 -10.54 -21.59
C THR A 444 4.66 -11.14 -22.24
N GLY A 445 3.50 -10.49 -22.08
CA GLY A 445 2.20 -10.97 -22.52
C GLY A 445 1.57 -12.00 -21.59
N TYR A 446 2.17 -12.23 -20.42
CA TYR A 446 1.68 -13.07 -19.35
C TYR A 446 2.08 -12.51 -17.98
N ALA A 447 1.17 -12.56 -17.02
CA ALA A 447 1.44 -12.29 -15.62
C ALA A 447 0.68 -13.27 -14.71
N HIS A 448 1.27 -13.61 -13.55
CA HIS A 448 0.62 -14.42 -12.53
C HIS A 448 0.59 -13.67 -11.20
N TYR A 449 -0.61 -13.46 -10.68
CA TYR A 449 -0.88 -12.77 -9.43
C TYR A 449 -1.20 -13.78 -8.33
N SER A 450 -0.17 -14.26 -7.66
CA SER A 450 -0.25 -15.29 -6.60
C SER A 450 -0.24 -14.71 -5.18
N GLN A 451 0.03 -13.41 -5.03
CA GLN A 451 0.32 -12.81 -3.73
C GLN A 451 -0.94 -12.62 -2.85
N ASP A 452 -2.11 -12.42 -3.49
CA ASP A 452 -3.38 -12.20 -2.80
C ASP A 452 -4.46 -13.07 -3.46
N PRO A 453 -4.64 -14.32 -3.03
CA PRO A 453 -5.69 -15.19 -3.59
C PRO A 453 -7.07 -14.56 -3.40
N ILE A 454 -7.86 -14.51 -4.46
CA ILE A 454 -9.23 -14.01 -4.39
C ILE A 454 -10.09 -15.06 -3.69
N LEU A 455 -10.74 -14.68 -2.59
CA LEU A 455 -11.58 -15.59 -1.82
C LEU A 455 -12.99 -15.66 -2.41
N LEU A 456 -13.41 -16.87 -2.79
CA LEU A 456 -14.76 -17.15 -3.29
C LEU A 456 -15.47 -18.20 -2.40
N TYR A 457 -16.80 -18.17 -2.41
CA TYR A 457 -17.63 -19.08 -1.63
C TYR A 457 -18.51 -19.93 -2.53
N PRO A 458 -18.61 -21.25 -2.30
CA PRO A 458 -19.48 -22.15 -3.07
C PRO A 458 -20.93 -21.67 -3.06
N GLY A 459 -21.58 -21.75 -4.22
CA GLY A 459 -22.97 -21.35 -4.41
C GLY A 459 -23.22 -19.85 -4.49
N SER A 460 -22.21 -19.01 -4.24
CA SER A 460 -22.33 -17.55 -4.33
C SER A 460 -22.20 -17.05 -5.77
N THR A 461 -22.83 -15.91 -6.05
CA THR A 461 -22.75 -15.24 -7.36
C THR A 461 -21.90 -14.00 -7.26
N TYR A 462 -20.96 -13.84 -8.19
CA TYR A 462 -20.04 -12.72 -8.30
C TYR A 462 -20.16 -12.02 -9.64
N TYR A 463 -19.67 -10.76 -9.68
CA TYR A 463 -19.53 -10.01 -10.93
C TYR A 463 -18.05 -9.84 -11.25
N LEU A 464 -17.65 -10.29 -12.44
CA LEU A 464 -16.33 -10.06 -13.01
C LEU A 464 -16.37 -8.84 -13.91
N THR A 465 -15.47 -7.90 -13.69
CA THR A 465 -15.27 -6.71 -14.53
C THR A 465 -13.86 -6.75 -15.11
N LEU A 466 -13.76 -6.72 -16.45
CA LEU A 466 -12.51 -6.77 -17.21
C LEU A 466 -12.37 -5.47 -18.00
N THR A 467 -11.25 -4.76 -17.83
CA THR A 467 -11.02 -3.47 -18.48
C THR A 467 -9.72 -3.50 -19.27
N PRO A 468 -9.74 -3.18 -20.57
CA PRO A 468 -8.53 -3.10 -21.38
C PRO A 468 -7.75 -1.81 -21.12
N GLY A 469 -6.45 -1.86 -21.38
CA GLY A 469 -5.55 -0.72 -21.41
C GLY A 469 -4.89 -0.57 -22.77
N PHE A 470 -4.64 0.67 -23.19
CA PHE A 470 -4.01 0.99 -24.46
C PHE A 470 -2.96 2.09 -24.26
N THR A 471 -1.84 1.97 -24.98
CA THR A 471 -0.80 3.02 -25.02
C THR A 471 -0.90 3.90 -26.27
N GLY A 472 -1.97 3.79 -27.05
CA GLY A 472 -2.19 4.54 -28.27
C GLY A 472 -3.59 4.31 -28.83
N THR A 473 -3.70 3.86 -30.06
CA THR A 473 -4.99 3.57 -30.71
C THR A 473 -5.72 2.45 -29.97
N THR A 474 -7.01 2.63 -29.79
CA THR A 474 -7.89 1.64 -29.14
C THR A 474 -8.48 0.68 -30.19
N TYR A 475 -8.70 -0.55 -29.79
CA TYR A 475 -9.21 -1.64 -30.64
C TYR A 475 -10.41 -2.34 -30.00
N THR A 476 -10.98 -3.30 -30.73
CA THR A 476 -11.91 -4.29 -30.18
C THR A 476 -11.10 -5.43 -29.58
N GLU A 477 -11.28 -5.65 -28.28
CA GLU A 477 -10.65 -6.73 -27.55
C GLU A 477 -11.63 -7.86 -27.27
N TYR A 478 -11.13 -9.09 -27.36
CA TYR A 478 -11.85 -10.34 -27.16
C TYR A 478 -11.42 -10.95 -25.85
N TRP A 479 -12.37 -11.21 -24.96
CA TRP A 479 -12.13 -11.67 -23.60
C TRP A 479 -12.62 -13.09 -23.40
N THR A 480 -11.81 -13.90 -22.73
CA THR A 480 -12.18 -15.18 -22.16
C THR A 480 -11.61 -15.31 -20.75
N ALA A 481 -12.37 -15.89 -19.81
CA ALA A 481 -11.89 -16.15 -18.47
C ALA A 481 -12.47 -17.45 -17.92
N TRP A 482 -11.66 -18.18 -17.16
CA TRP A 482 -11.98 -19.47 -16.53
C TRP A 482 -11.56 -19.49 -15.08
N ILE A 483 -12.21 -20.34 -14.28
CA ILE A 483 -11.76 -20.75 -12.94
C ILE A 483 -11.77 -22.27 -12.92
N ASP A 484 -10.63 -22.88 -12.59
CA ASP A 484 -10.47 -24.32 -12.40
C ASP A 484 -11.18 -24.76 -11.11
N TYR A 485 -12.49 -25.04 -11.20
CA TYR A 485 -13.30 -25.36 -10.04
C TYR A 485 -13.09 -26.78 -9.50
N ASN A 486 -12.58 -27.68 -10.32
CA ASN A 486 -12.38 -29.08 -9.96
C ASN A 486 -10.96 -29.36 -9.46
N GLY A 487 -10.00 -28.43 -9.70
CA GLY A 487 -8.60 -28.51 -9.25
C GLY A 487 -7.72 -29.44 -10.09
N ASP A 488 -8.17 -29.80 -11.31
CA ASP A 488 -7.44 -30.74 -12.19
C ASP A 488 -6.36 -30.07 -13.05
N LYS A 489 -6.22 -28.72 -12.95
CA LYS A 489 -5.25 -27.86 -13.64
C LYS A 489 -5.47 -27.73 -15.15
N VAL A 490 -6.67 -28.03 -15.59
CA VAL A 490 -7.17 -27.80 -16.95
C VAL A 490 -8.31 -26.79 -16.88
N PHE A 491 -8.42 -25.90 -17.83
CA PHE A 491 -9.56 -24.98 -17.95
C PHE A 491 -10.53 -25.50 -18.98
N ASP A 492 -11.59 -26.15 -18.53
CA ASP A 492 -12.62 -26.72 -19.36
C ASP A 492 -13.70 -25.70 -19.77
N ASP A 493 -14.55 -26.07 -20.75
CA ASP A 493 -15.58 -25.16 -21.24
C ASP A 493 -16.67 -24.84 -20.21
N ASP A 494 -16.95 -25.76 -19.27
CA ASP A 494 -17.90 -25.57 -18.16
C ASP A 494 -17.33 -24.75 -16.99
N GLU A 495 -16.03 -24.48 -16.99
CA GLU A 495 -15.33 -23.62 -16.07
C GLU A 495 -15.16 -22.17 -16.57
N MET A 496 -15.65 -21.91 -17.78
CA MET A 496 -15.62 -20.57 -18.37
C MET A 496 -16.60 -19.63 -17.68
N ILE A 497 -16.05 -18.60 -17.01
CA ILE A 497 -16.83 -17.61 -16.25
C ILE A 497 -17.15 -16.35 -17.06
N ALA A 498 -16.39 -16.07 -18.11
CA ALA A 498 -16.66 -14.91 -18.97
C ALA A 498 -16.20 -15.14 -20.41
N LYS A 499 -17.02 -14.64 -21.35
CA LYS A 499 -16.69 -14.49 -22.76
C LYS A 499 -17.42 -13.28 -23.33
N GLY A 500 -16.72 -12.42 -24.08
CA GLY A 500 -17.30 -11.23 -24.69
C GLY A 500 -16.27 -10.33 -25.34
N THR A 501 -16.73 -9.21 -25.88
CA THR A 501 -15.89 -8.21 -26.53
C THR A 501 -16.08 -6.83 -25.90
N THR A 502 -15.04 -6.02 -25.95
CA THR A 502 -15.08 -4.60 -25.58
C THR A 502 -14.50 -3.76 -26.70
N TYR A 503 -14.91 -2.51 -26.80
CA TYR A 503 -14.31 -1.55 -27.72
C TYR A 503 -13.76 -0.34 -26.94
N GLY A 504 -12.56 0.08 -27.28
CA GLY A 504 -11.89 1.16 -26.56
C GLY A 504 -11.75 0.87 -25.07
N ASN A 505 -11.89 1.86 -24.25
CA ASN A 505 -11.72 1.76 -22.79
C ASN A 505 -12.98 1.21 -22.05
N THR A 506 -13.94 0.63 -22.76
CA THR A 506 -15.13 0.06 -22.12
C THR A 506 -14.81 -1.26 -21.43
N SER A 507 -15.46 -1.54 -20.29
CA SER A 507 -15.25 -2.78 -19.53
C SER A 507 -16.28 -3.84 -19.89
N LEU A 508 -15.85 -5.09 -19.94
CA LEU A 508 -16.76 -6.26 -19.96
C LEU A 508 -17.19 -6.55 -18.52
N LYS A 509 -18.49 -6.64 -18.29
CA LYS A 509 -19.06 -7.11 -17.00
C LYS A 509 -19.84 -8.40 -17.21
N LYS A 510 -19.53 -9.43 -16.42
CA LYS A 510 -20.21 -10.72 -16.44
C LYS A 510 -20.46 -11.20 -15.02
N SER A 511 -21.62 -11.81 -14.80
CA SER A 511 -21.89 -12.54 -13.56
C SER A 511 -21.54 -14.01 -13.73
N PHE A 512 -20.99 -14.61 -12.69
CA PHE A 512 -20.74 -16.05 -12.63
C PHE A 512 -21.11 -16.58 -11.25
N ARG A 513 -21.43 -17.85 -11.16
CA ARG A 513 -21.75 -18.54 -9.91
C ARG A 513 -20.71 -19.60 -9.62
N VAL A 514 -20.16 -19.59 -8.42
CA VAL A 514 -19.26 -20.65 -7.95
C VAL A 514 -20.06 -21.94 -7.75
N PRO A 515 -19.67 -23.06 -8.35
CA PRO A 515 -20.33 -24.35 -8.12
C PRO A 515 -20.33 -24.73 -6.63
N THR A 516 -21.39 -25.39 -6.17
CA THR A 516 -21.49 -25.84 -4.78
C THR A 516 -20.55 -26.99 -4.43
N ASN A 517 -20.06 -27.68 -5.44
CA ASN A 517 -19.11 -28.77 -5.35
C ASN A 517 -17.70 -28.39 -5.79
N ALA A 518 -17.40 -27.09 -5.91
CA ALA A 518 -16.05 -26.62 -6.20
C ALA A 518 -15.06 -27.10 -5.12
N THR A 519 -13.83 -27.41 -5.53
CA THR A 519 -12.81 -27.90 -4.62
C THR A 519 -12.45 -26.85 -3.57
N ASN A 520 -12.15 -27.31 -2.35
CA ASN A 520 -11.73 -26.44 -1.24
C ASN A 520 -10.21 -26.33 -1.21
N GLU A 521 -9.63 -25.88 -2.30
CA GLU A 521 -8.19 -25.76 -2.49
C GLU A 521 -7.84 -24.41 -3.09
N LYS A 522 -6.55 -24.13 -3.15
CA LYS A 522 -6.02 -23.04 -3.92
C LYS A 522 -5.99 -23.46 -5.39
N ILE A 523 -6.79 -22.81 -6.20
CA ILE A 523 -6.97 -23.05 -7.62
C ILE A 523 -6.62 -21.79 -8.42
N ARG A 524 -6.78 -21.83 -9.73
CA ARG A 524 -6.43 -20.72 -10.60
C ARG A 524 -7.62 -20.20 -11.38
N MET A 525 -7.63 -18.86 -11.54
CA MET A 525 -8.40 -18.17 -12.57
C MET A 525 -7.43 -17.70 -13.65
N ARG A 526 -7.79 -17.89 -14.91
CA ARG A 526 -7.08 -17.34 -16.07
C ARG A 526 -7.97 -16.36 -16.80
N VAL A 527 -7.44 -15.19 -17.11
CA VAL A 527 -8.07 -14.15 -17.93
C VAL A 527 -7.22 -13.95 -19.18
N CYS A 528 -7.81 -14.09 -20.36
CA CYS A 528 -7.17 -13.80 -21.63
C CYS A 528 -7.88 -12.62 -22.30
N MET A 529 -7.10 -11.64 -22.72
CA MET A 529 -7.51 -10.55 -23.59
C MET A 529 -6.75 -10.66 -24.90
N SER A 530 -7.42 -10.71 -26.03
CA SER A 530 -6.79 -10.86 -27.33
C SER A 530 -7.45 -10.00 -28.40
N TRP A 531 -6.64 -9.60 -29.39
CA TRP A 531 -7.12 -8.88 -30.55
C TRP A 531 -7.50 -9.83 -31.70
N GLY A 532 -8.64 -9.55 -32.34
CA GLY A 532 -9.08 -10.22 -33.57
C GLY A 532 -9.87 -11.51 -33.37
N SER A 533 -9.67 -12.28 -32.31
CA SER A 533 -10.41 -13.49 -32.00
C SER A 533 -10.28 -13.90 -30.53
N TYR A 534 -11.18 -14.75 -30.04
CA TYR A 534 -11.11 -15.28 -28.68
C TYR A 534 -9.89 -16.19 -28.50
N ALA A 535 -9.08 -15.89 -27.47
CA ALA A 535 -7.97 -16.75 -27.07
C ALA A 535 -8.49 -18.05 -26.43
N LYS A 536 -7.71 -19.12 -26.57
CA LYS A 536 -7.87 -20.37 -25.82
C LYS A 536 -7.18 -20.23 -24.47
N SER A 537 -7.51 -21.09 -23.53
CA SER A 537 -6.85 -21.16 -22.24
C SER A 537 -5.36 -21.54 -22.31
N VAL A 538 -4.92 -22.16 -23.40
CA VAL A 538 -3.53 -22.59 -23.65
C VAL A 538 -3.08 -22.12 -25.03
N GLY A 539 -1.81 -21.75 -25.17
CA GLY A 539 -1.19 -21.33 -26.42
C GLY A 539 -0.99 -19.83 -26.54
N SER A 540 -0.30 -19.40 -27.60
CA SER A 540 -0.02 -17.98 -27.85
C SER A 540 -0.99 -17.38 -28.86
N PHE A 541 -1.18 -16.06 -28.76
CA PHE A 541 -1.90 -15.24 -29.73
C PHE A 541 -1.13 -13.95 -30.03
N THR A 542 -1.48 -13.32 -31.16
CA THR A 542 -0.62 -12.28 -31.75
C THR A 542 -0.53 -11.01 -30.92
N SER A 543 -1.65 -10.56 -30.31
CA SER A 543 -1.70 -9.30 -29.55
C SER A 543 -2.69 -9.40 -28.39
N GLY A 544 -2.30 -8.86 -27.24
CA GLY A 544 -3.05 -8.89 -25.99
C GLY A 544 -2.23 -9.46 -24.85
N GLU A 545 -2.90 -9.92 -23.80
CA GLU A 545 -2.27 -10.36 -22.55
C GLU A 545 -3.05 -11.46 -21.86
N VAL A 546 -2.35 -12.26 -21.07
CA VAL A 546 -2.91 -13.28 -20.18
C VAL A 546 -2.56 -12.93 -18.75
N GLU A 547 -3.55 -12.99 -17.87
CA GLU A 547 -3.34 -12.85 -16.43
C GLU A 547 -3.93 -14.04 -15.69
N ASP A 548 -3.11 -14.67 -14.86
CA ASP A 548 -3.49 -15.72 -13.94
C ASP A 548 -3.61 -15.16 -12.52
N TYR A 549 -4.62 -15.63 -11.81
CA TYR A 549 -4.91 -15.26 -10.42
C TYR A 549 -5.10 -16.50 -9.58
N ASP A 550 -4.50 -16.52 -8.39
CA ASP A 550 -4.81 -17.55 -7.42
C ASP A 550 -6.20 -17.27 -6.82
N ILE A 551 -7.04 -18.31 -6.81
CA ILE A 551 -8.37 -18.30 -6.23
C ILE A 551 -8.36 -19.27 -5.05
N TYR A 552 -8.93 -18.88 -3.93
CA TYR A 552 -9.18 -19.75 -2.80
C TYR A 552 -10.69 -19.94 -2.61
N ILE A 553 -11.17 -21.19 -2.65
CA ILE A 553 -12.58 -21.50 -2.40
C ILE A 553 -12.72 -22.02 -0.97
N SER A 554 -13.55 -21.34 -0.17
CA SER A 554 -13.78 -21.69 1.23
C SER A 554 -15.07 -22.46 1.43
N ASN A 555 -15.00 -23.65 2.02
CA ASN A 555 -16.17 -24.43 2.43
C ASN A 555 -16.95 -23.87 3.64
N LYS A 556 -16.45 -22.84 4.30
CA LYS A 556 -17.25 -22.14 5.30
C LYS A 556 -18.32 -21.37 4.55
N GLU A 557 -19.59 -21.68 4.81
CA GLU A 557 -20.70 -20.87 4.29
C GLU A 557 -20.39 -19.39 4.56
N TYR A 558 -20.59 -18.58 3.53
CA TYR A 558 -20.68 -17.13 3.72
C TYR A 558 -21.69 -16.90 4.86
N PRO A 559 -21.36 -16.19 5.94
CA PRO A 559 -22.34 -15.86 6.95
C PRO A 559 -23.47 -15.13 6.20
N LYS A 560 -24.56 -15.86 5.93
CA LYS A 560 -25.77 -15.25 5.38
C LYS A 560 -26.10 -14.16 6.40
N PRO A 561 -26.25 -12.89 5.99
CA PRO A 561 -26.85 -11.92 6.87
C PRO A 561 -28.17 -12.58 7.31
N ASN A 562 -28.36 -12.75 8.63
CA ASN A 562 -29.58 -13.29 9.18
C ASN A 562 -30.72 -12.60 8.44
N PRO A 563 -31.65 -13.35 7.78
CA PRO A 563 -32.79 -12.72 7.18
C PRO A 563 -33.43 -11.93 8.32
N LYS A 564 -33.36 -10.60 8.26
CA LYS A 564 -34.19 -9.77 9.11
C LYS A 564 -35.59 -10.34 8.92
N PRO A 565 -36.31 -10.71 10.01
CA PRO A 565 -37.69 -11.08 9.87
C PRO A 565 -38.36 -9.96 9.10
N ASP A 566 -39.07 -10.30 8.01
CA ASP A 566 -39.80 -9.32 7.21
C ASP A 566 -40.51 -8.37 8.16
N PRO A 567 -40.20 -7.06 8.12
CA PRO A 567 -41.00 -6.13 8.91
C PRO A 567 -42.40 -6.26 8.37
N LYS A 568 -43.33 -6.72 9.23
CA LYS A 568 -44.75 -6.57 8.92
C LYS A 568 -44.93 -5.12 8.49
N PRO A 569 -45.59 -4.87 7.35
CA PRO A 569 -45.81 -3.51 6.92
C PRO A 569 -46.54 -2.78 8.04
N ASP A 570 -45.86 -1.81 8.64
CA ASP A 570 -46.51 -0.88 9.57
C ASP A 570 -47.43 0.00 8.74
N PRO A 571 -48.75 -0.04 8.98
CA PRO A 571 -49.70 0.74 8.19
C PRO A 571 -49.59 2.25 8.42
N ASN A 572 -48.66 2.72 9.28
CA ASN A 572 -48.51 4.14 9.55
C ASN A 572 -47.08 4.42 10.09
N PRO A 573 -46.08 4.74 9.24
CA PRO A 573 -44.79 5.16 9.74
C PRO A 573 -44.98 6.48 10.48
N GLY A 574 -44.91 6.41 11.81
CA GLY A 574 -44.89 7.58 12.68
C GLY A 574 -43.70 8.50 12.32
N PRO A 575 -43.74 9.77 12.77
CA PRO A 575 -42.66 10.71 12.46
C PRO A 575 -41.33 10.19 12.96
N THR A 576 -40.36 10.21 12.04
CA THR A 576 -38.97 9.78 12.23
C THR A 576 -38.39 10.29 13.56
N GLU A 577 -37.75 9.41 14.33
CA GLU A 577 -37.01 9.74 15.57
C GLU A 577 -35.77 10.61 15.35
N TYR A 578 -35.49 11.00 14.10
CA TYR A 578 -34.33 11.83 13.76
C TYR A 578 -34.66 13.31 13.88
N CYS A 579 -33.72 14.07 14.43
CA CYS A 579 -33.81 15.53 14.51
C CYS A 579 -34.10 16.16 13.14
N LYS A 580 -35.09 17.04 13.08
CA LYS A 580 -35.38 17.81 11.87
C LYS A 580 -34.23 18.79 11.60
N SER A 581 -33.64 18.68 10.42
CA SER A 581 -32.56 19.55 9.93
C SER A 581 -32.89 20.02 8.52
N ALA A 582 -32.78 21.31 8.27
CA ALA A 582 -32.96 21.89 6.95
C ALA A 582 -32.09 23.14 6.80
N ALA A 583 -31.65 23.42 5.58
CA ALA A 583 -30.91 24.65 5.29
C ALA A 583 -31.84 25.87 5.34
N THR A 584 -31.37 26.94 5.96
CA THR A 584 -32.11 28.22 6.04
C THR A 584 -32.16 28.95 4.70
N SER A 585 -31.23 28.67 3.81
CA SER A 585 -31.18 29.20 2.44
C SER A 585 -30.98 28.04 1.46
N PRO A 586 -32.04 27.32 1.11
CA PRO A 586 -31.95 26.15 0.25
C PRO A 586 -31.52 26.57 -1.16
N CYS A 587 -30.74 25.72 -1.81
CA CYS A 587 -30.27 25.84 -3.19
C CYS A 587 -29.18 26.88 -3.48
N THR A 588 -28.63 27.54 -2.47
CA THR A 588 -27.38 28.28 -2.65
C THR A 588 -26.19 27.32 -2.83
N ALA A 589 -26.26 26.19 -2.12
CA ALA A 589 -25.40 25.01 -2.32
C ALA A 589 -26.22 23.77 -1.98
N TYR A 590 -26.01 22.67 -2.67
CA TYR A 590 -26.74 21.44 -2.44
C TYR A 590 -25.84 20.20 -2.62
N ILE A 591 -26.24 19.10 -1.98
CA ILE A 591 -25.56 17.82 -2.14
C ILE A 591 -26.06 17.20 -3.45
N ARG A 592 -25.16 17.11 -4.43
CA ARG A 592 -25.48 16.56 -5.74
C ARG A 592 -25.41 15.04 -5.79
N PHE A 593 -24.54 14.47 -4.99
CA PHE A 593 -24.26 13.05 -5.04
C PHE A 593 -23.92 12.53 -3.64
N VAL A 594 -24.50 11.39 -3.27
CA VAL A 594 -24.18 10.63 -2.06
C VAL A 594 -23.96 9.19 -2.47
N GLU A 595 -22.84 8.60 -2.04
CA GLU A 595 -22.50 7.19 -2.23
C GLU A 595 -22.25 6.54 -0.87
N LEU A 596 -22.82 5.36 -0.68
CA LEU A 596 -22.63 4.55 0.51
C LEU A 596 -22.62 3.05 0.15
N GLY A 597 -21.48 2.39 0.35
CA GLY A 597 -21.36 0.95 0.16
C GLY A 597 -21.71 0.46 -1.26
N GLY A 598 -21.33 1.21 -2.31
CA GLY A 598 -21.65 0.88 -3.69
C GLY A 598 -23.04 1.33 -4.17
N MET A 599 -23.88 1.86 -3.25
CA MET A 599 -25.11 2.56 -3.60
C MET A 599 -24.82 4.03 -3.80
N ASN A 600 -25.35 4.57 -4.88
CA ASN A 600 -25.22 5.98 -5.19
C ASN A 600 -26.58 6.64 -5.45
N ASN A 601 -26.68 7.90 -5.08
CA ASN A 601 -27.86 8.70 -5.31
C ASN A 601 -27.47 10.10 -5.76
N TYR A 602 -28.08 10.52 -6.86
CA TYR A 602 -27.97 11.88 -7.37
C TYR A 602 -29.20 12.69 -6.94
N SER A 603 -28.96 13.83 -6.34
CA SER A 603 -30.02 14.76 -5.97
C SER A 603 -29.89 16.06 -6.76
N THR A 604 -31.03 16.74 -6.88
CA THR A 604 -31.14 18.09 -7.42
C THR A 604 -31.46 19.06 -6.29
N CYS A 605 -31.28 20.34 -6.55
CA CYS A 605 -31.68 21.38 -5.61
C CYS A 605 -33.15 21.19 -5.15
N ASN A 606 -33.35 21.19 -3.85
CA ASN A 606 -34.67 21.10 -3.21
C ASN A 606 -34.99 22.40 -2.47
N SER A 607 -36.07 23.06 -2.83
CA SER A 607 -36.49 24.31 -2.23
C SER A 607 -36.82 24.24 -0.74
N ALA A 608 -37.05 23.03 -0.21
CA ALA A 608 -37.26 22.78 1.23
C ALA A 608 -35.95 22.69 2.02
N GLY A 609 -34.78 22.68 1.35
CA GLY A 609 -33.46 22.51 2.00
C GLY A 609 -33.23 21.14 2.64
N TYR A 610 -34.11 20.18 2.37
CA TYR A 610 -34.07 18.82 2.88
C TYR A 610 -34.70 17.84 1.88
N SER A 611 -34.06 16.71 1.67
CA SER A 611 -34.60 15.59 0.88
C SER A 611 -34.44 14.28 1.64
N ASN A 612 -35.55 13.52 1.75
CA ASN A 612 -35.54 12.17 2.31
C ASN A 612 -35.56 11.14 1.17
N LEU A 613 -34.50 10.35 1.06
CA LEU A 613 -34.26 9.40 -0.05
C LEU A 613 -34.48 7.94 0.38
N TYR A 614 -35.47 7.67 1.22
CA TYR A 614 -35.71 6.35 1.81
C TYR A 614 -36.27 5.28 0.84
N HIS A 615 -36.54 5.64 -0.42
CA HIS A 615 -36.95 4.67 -1.45
C HIS A 615 -35.77 4.01 -2.19
N THR A 616 -34.55 4.38 -1.91
CA THR A 616 -33.36 3.70 -2.41
C THR A 616 -33.03 2.55 -1.46
N TYR A 617 -33.24 1.31 -1.90
CA TYR A 617 -32.98 0.12 -1.10
C TYR A 617 -31.53 0.10 -0.63
N LEU A 618 -31.37 -0.05 0.68
CA LEU A 618 -30.11 -0.43 1.32
C LEU A 618 -29.83 -1.92 1.11
#